data_07abb20a4a1e756c03a7635f9c9c1202
#
_entry.id   07abb20a4a1e756c03a7635f9c9c1202
#
_cell.length_a   1.000
_cell.length_b   1.000
_cell.length_c   1.000
_cell.angle_alpha   90.00
_cell.angle_beta   90.00
_cell.angle_gamma   90.00
#
_symmetry.space_group_name_H-M   'P 1'
#
loop_
_entity.id
_entity.type
_entity.pdbx_description
1 polymer ?
#
loop_
_entity_poly.entity_id
_entity_poly.type
_entity_poly.pdbx_seq_one_letter_code
_entity_poly.pdbx_strand_id
1 'polypeptide(L)'
;LPLIIFNILLSFTVAILVGKKLGVAKNTSVLVGGGTCICGGTAIATLSRIIKAAEEEIAFAMAAIFLFDTLAAFTYPYLADALNLTTNQFAFLGGTAINDTSSVAGAQATYVALNGLGDWSGALNVKLVRTTMLIFVALAWTIIMAKKAQNEEGAKQESLLAVVKKTFPMFILWFVIMAGLNTFGVFSFSIGGKTAAKWLGKVAKFLFASALAGVGFKIKFKDVFSKGIKPIT
;
A
#
# COMPACT_ATOMS: atom_id res chain seq x y z
N LEU A 1 -7.04 0.76 16.71
CA LEU A 1 -6.31 1.85 16.07
C LEU A 1 -4.85 1.97 16.55
N PRO A 2 -4.53 1.95 17.88
CA PRO A 2 -3.15 2.08 18.36
C PRO A 2 -2.20 1.01 17.79
N LEU A 3 -2.62 -0.25 17.72
CA LEU A 3 -1.82 -1.33 17.13
C LEU A 3 -1.48 -1.11 15.65
N ILE A 4 -2.40 -0.52 14.88
CA ILE A 4 -2.17 -0.21 13.46
C ILE A 4 -1.14 0.90 13.33
N ILE A 5 -1.24 1.96 14.14
CA ILE A 5 -0.26 3.05 14.16
C ILE A 5 1.12 2.52 14.55
N PHE A 6 1.19 1.70 15.61
CA PHE A 6 2.43 1.07 16.03
C PHE A 6 3.05 0.21 14.91
N ASN A 7 2.23 -0.61 14.23
CA ASN A 7 2.67 -1.43 13.11
C ASN A 7 3.24 -0.58 11.97
N ILE A 8 2.58 0.54 11.63
CA ILE A 8 3.05 1.46 10.58
C ILE A 8 4.41 2.05 10.95
N LEU A 9 4.55 2.58 12.15
CA LEU A 9 5.80 3.17 12.62
C LEU A 9 6.94 2.13 12.67
N LEU A 10 6.64 0.95 13.21
CA LEU A 10 7.60 -0.15 13.28
C LEU A 10 8.06 -0.57 11.88
N SER A 11 7.13 -0.79 10.95
CA SER A 11 7.45 -1.22 9.58
C SER A 11 8.31 -0.20 8.84
N PHE A 12 7.99 1.09 8.92
CA PHE A 12 8.84 2.14 8.33
C PHE A 12 10.23 2.17 8.98
N THR A 13 10.29 2.10 10.31
CA THR A 13 11.56 2.14 11.04
C THR A 13 12.43 0.95 10.64
N VAL A 14 11.88 -0.25 10.65
CA VAL A 14 12.59 -1.47 10.26
C VAL A 14 13.04 -1.41 8.80
N ALA A 15 12.15 -1.03 7.87
CA ALA A 15 12.49 -0.95 6.45
C ALA A 15 13.62 0.06 6.18
N ILE A 16 13.61 1.23 6.85
CA ILE A 16 14.65 2.24 6.68
C ILE A 16 15.97 1.80 7.32
N LEU A 17 15.95 1.25 8.54
CA LEU A 17 17.15 0.82 9.25
C LEU A 17 17.82 -0.37 8.57
N VAL A 18 17.02 -1.40 8.23
CA VAL A 18 17.51 -2.60 7.54
C VAL A 18 18.00 -2.22 6.14
N GLY A 19 17.23 -1.43 5.39
CA GLY A 19 17.64 -0.95 4.08
C GLY A 19 18.95 -0.17 4.11
N LYS A 20 19.13 0.71 5.10
CA LYS A 20 20.41 1.42 5.31
C LYS A 20 21.57 0.46 5.60
N LYS A 21 21.35 -0.57 6.44
CA LYS A 21 22.36 -1.59 6.78
C LYS A 21 22.73 -2.44 5.57
N LEU A 22 21.78 -2.74 4.70
CA LEU A 22 21.99 -3.53 3.49
C LEU A 22 22.45 -2.69 2.28
N GLY A 23 22.65 -1.39 2.42
CA GLY A 23 23.06 -0.50 1.32
C GLY A 23 21.97 -0.24 0.27
N VAL A 24 20.71 -0.49 0.60
CA VAL A 24 19.57 -0.23 -0.29
C VAL A 24 19.31 1.28 -0.37
N ALA A 25 18.95 1.76 -1.57
CA ALA A 25 18.60 3.18 -1.77
C ALA A 25 17.50 3.62 -0.81
N LYS A 26 17.64 4.83 -0.24
CA LYS A 26 16.69 5.38 0.75
C LYS A 26 15.25 5.40 0.24
N ASN A 27 15.05 5.80 -1.02
CA ASN A 27 13.72 5.84 -1.63
C ASN A 27 13.11 4.44 -1.71
N THR A 28 13.88 3.44 -2.14
CA THR A 28 13.44 2.04 -2.18
C THR A 28 13.01 1.55 -0.80
N SER A 29 13.81 1.83 0.24
CA SER A 29 13.46 1.46 1.62
C SER A 29 12.17 2.14 2.09
N VAL A 30 11.95 3.40 1.74
CA VAL A 30 10.70 4.13 2.04
C VAL A 30 9.52 3.53 1.29
N LEU A 31 9.69 3.18 0.01
CA LEU A 31 8.63 2.58 -0.80
C LEU A 31 8.25 1.19 -0.29
N VAL A 32 9.24 0.34 0.02
CA VAL A 32 8.99 -0.99 0.60
C VAL A 32 8.33 -0.87 1.96
N GLY A 33 8.82 0.03 2.84
CA GLY A 33 8.20 0.28 4.13
C GLY A 33 6.75 0.72 4.01
N GLY A 34 6.46 1.69 3.13
CA GLY A 34 5.10 2.17 2.86
C GLY A 34 4.19 1.10 2.26
N GLY A 35 4.71 0.31 1.33
CA GLY A 35 3.99 -0.83 0.74
C GLY A 35 3.64 -1.88 1.79
N THR A 36 4.61 -2.27 2.61
CA THR A 36 4.43 -3.27 3.66
C THR A 36 3.46 -2.81 4.74
N CYS A 37 3.52 -1.55 5.16
CA CYS A 37 2.74 -1.08 6.31
C CYS A 37 1.32 -0.62 5.97
N ILE A 38 0.94 -0.43 4.69
CA ILE A 38 -0.38 0.13 4.34
C ILE A 38 -1.13 -0.81 3.39
N CYS A 39 -1.00 -0.64 2.06
CA CYS A 39 -1.82 -1.32 1.06
C CYS A 39 -1.01 -1.77 -0.18
N GLY A 40 0.26 -2.10 -0.01
CA GLY A 40 1.09 -2.61 -1.09
C GLY A 40 1.30 -1.58 -2.21
N GLY A 41 0.90 -1.95 -3.41
CA GLY A 41 1.14 -1.18 -4.62
C GLY A 41 0.57 0.24 -4.60
N THR A 42 -0.60 0.45 -4.02
CA THR A 42 -1.23 1.80 -3.94
C THR A 42 -0.39 2.75 -3.08
N ALA A 43 0.14 2.26 -1.96
CA ALA A 43 1.02 3.06 -1.11
C ALA A 43 2.34 3.39 -1.82
N ILE A 44 2.94 2.43 -2.53
CA ILE A 44 4.14 2.66 -3.34
C ILE A 44 3.87 3.71 -4.42
N ALA A 45 2.78 3.58 -5.19
CA ALA A 45 2.41 4.54 -6.24
C ALA A 45 2.17 5.95 -5.69
N THR A 46 1.64 6.06 -4.48
CA THR A 46 1.42 7.34 -3.80
C THR A 46 2.73 7.97 -3.35
N LEU A 47 3.51 7.22 -2.56
CA LEU A 47 4.75 7.70 -1.97
C LEU A 47 5.81 7.99 -3.03
N SER A 48 5.88 7.20 -4.11
CA SER A 48 6.85 7.40 -5.19
C SER A 48 6.77 8.78 -5.81
N ARG A 49 5.56 9.32 -5.98
CA ARG A 49 5.34 10.68 -6.49
C ARG A 49 5.80 11.75 -5.50
N ILE A 50 5.52 11.54 -4.21
CA ILE A 50 5.87 12.49 -3.14
C ILE A 50 7.40 12.59 -2.99
N ILE A 51 8.09 11.43 -2.98
CA ILE A 51 9.55 11.37 -2.81
C ILE A 51 10.32 11.47 -4.12
N LYS A 52 9.62 11.60 -5.25
CA LYS A 52 10.20 11.63 -6.62
C LYS A 52 11.14 10.45 -6.87
N ALA A 53 10.67 9.25 -6.54
CA ALA A 53 11.44 8.02 -6.72
C ALA A 53 11.67 7.71 -8.20
N ALA A 54 12.81 7.11 -8.52
CA ALA A 54 13.11 6.63 -9.86
C ALA A 54 12.22 5.45 -10.25
N GLU A 55 11.95 5.27 -11.54
CA GLU A 55 11.12 4.16 -12.06
C GLU A 55 11.67 2.79 -11.63
N GLU A 56 12.99 2.63 -11.59
CA GLU A 56 13.67 1.39 -11.14
C GLU A 56 13.39 1.10 -9.65
N GLU A 57 13.40 2.14 -8.79
CA GLU A 57 13.12 2.01 -7.35
C GLU A 57 11.66 1.61 -7.11
N ILE A 58 10.74 2.19 -7.89
CA ILE A 58 9.30 1.87 -7.85
C ILE A 58 9.09 0.41 -8.26
N ALA A 59 9.69 0.02 -9.38
CA ALA A 59 9.56 -1.30 -9.95
C ALA A 59 10.08 -2.39 -9.00
N PHE A 60 11.25 -2.17 -8.40
CA PHE A 60 11.82 -3.08 -7.42
C PHE A 60 10.93 -3.21 -6.17
N ALA A 61 10.48 -2.09 -5.62
CA ALA A 61 9.59 -2.10 -4.46
C ALA A 61 8.27 -2.81 -4.76
N MET A 62 7.67 -2.57 -5.94
CA MET A 62 6.46 -3.25 -6.39
C MET A 62 6.66 -4.76 -6.51
N ALA A 63 7.73 -5.20 -7.19
CA ALA A 63 8.01 -6.62 -7.39
C ALA A 63 8.21 -7.35 -6.06
N ALA A 64 8.98 -6.77 -5.14
CA ALA A 64 9.20 -7.32 -3.81
C ALA A 64 7.90 -7.45 -3.02
N ILE A 65 7.11 -6.37 -2.96
CA ILE A 65 5.85 -6.36 -2.21
C ILE A 65 4.86 -7.37 -2.79
N PHE A 66 4.67 -7.44 -4.10
CA PHE A 66 3.73 -8.39 -4.71
C PHE A 66 4.16 -9.85 -4.53
N LEU A 67 5.47 -10.14 -4.59
CA LEU A 67 5.97 -11.48 -4.34
C LEU A 67 5.63 -11.95 -2.92
N PHE A 68 6.01 -11.16 -1.91
CA PHE A 68 5.74 -11.52 -0.52
C PHE A 68 4.25 -11.47 -0.18
N ASP A 69 3.49 -10.57 -0.77
CA ASP A 69 2.03 -10.49 -0.62
C ASP A 69 1.35 -11.77 -1.14
N THR A 70 1.75 -12.23 -2.32
CA THR A 70 1.23 -13.47 -2.89
C THR A 70 1.56 -14.67 -2.01
N LEU A 71 2.81 -14.80 -1.56
CA LEU A 71 3.22 -15.87 -0.66
C LEU A 71 2.41 -15.84 0.65
N ALA A 72 2.24 -14.65 1.25
CA ALA A 72 1.48 -14.48 2.47
C ALA A 72 -0.01 -14.82 2.28
N ALA A 73 -0.61 -14.40 1.17
CA ALA A 73 -2.01 -14.68 0.87
C ALA A 73 -2.30 -16.18 0.74
N PHE A 74 -1.37 -16.93 0.17
CA PHE A 74 -1.50 -18.40 0.07
C PHE A 74 -1.14 -19.14 1.36
N THR A 75 -0.17 -18.67 2.13
CA THR A 75 0.33 -19.42 3.28
C THR A 75 -0.42 -19.12 4.58
N TYR A 76 -0.82 -17.87 4.82
CA TYR A 76 -1.37 -17.48 6.13
C TYR A 76 -2.71 -18.12 6.50
N PRO A 77 -3.66 -18.38 5.59
CA PRO A 77 -4.89 -19.10 5.95
C PRO A 77 -4.60 -20.50 6.50
N TYR A 78 -3.70 -21.25 5.85
CA TYR A 78 -3.33 -22.60 6.29
C TYR A 78 -2.47 -22.59 7.55
N LEU A 79 -1.59 -21.59 7.69
CA LEU A 79 -0.80 -21.40 8.91
C LEU A 79 -1.72 -21.08 10.10
N ALA A 80 -2.73 -20.25 9.88
CA ALA A 80 -3.68 -19.88 10.91
C ALA A 80 -4.53 -21.09 11.35
N ASP A 81 -4.94 -21.92 10.39
CA ASP A 81 -5.66 -23.16 10.65
C ASP A 81 -4.77 -24.15 11.43
N ALA A 82 -3.54 -24.39 10.97
CA ALA A 82 -2.59 -25.27 11.64
C ALA A 82 -2.22 -24.84 13.07
N LEU A 83 -2.22 -23.53 13.33
CA LEU A 83 -1.97 -22.95 14.66
C LEU A 83 -3.24 -22.76 15.49
N ASN A 84 -4.41 -23.20 14.99
CA ASN A 84 -5.72 -23.02 15.63
C ASN A 84 -5.97 -21.57 16.05
N LEU A 85 -5.62 -20.61 15.19
CA LEU A 85 -5.85 -19.19 15.47
C LEU A 85 -7.35 -18.88 15.48
N THR A 86 -7.78 -18.13 16.48
CA THR A 86 -9.15 -17.61 16.53
C THR A 86 -9.43 -16.65 15.37
N THR A 87 -10.71 -16.46 15.04
CA THR A 87 -11.14 -15.52 14.00
C THR A 87 -10.59 -14.10 14.21
N ASN A 88 -10.51 -13.62 15.45
CA ASN A 88 -9.93 -12.32 15.76
C ASN A 88 -8.42 -12.29 15.52
N GLN A 89 -7.70 -13.34 15.87
CA GLN A 89 -6.26 -13.45 15.60
C GLN A 89 -5.99 -13.47 14.10
N PHE A 90 -6.76 -14.25 13.33
CA PHE A 90 -6.63 -14.25 11.88
C PHE A 90 -7.04 -12.90 11.26
N ALA A 91 -8.06 -12.20 11.81
CA ALA A 91 -8.42 -10.86 11.36
C ALA A 91 -7.22 -9.90 11.41
N PHE A 92 -6.49 -9.91 12.52
CA PHE A 92 -5.30 -9.09 12.67
C PHE A 92 -4.14 -9.60 11.80
N LEU A 93 -3.85 -10.89 11.78
CA LEU A 93 -2.79 -11.46 10.95
C LEU A 93 -3.04 -11.15 9.46
N GLY A 94 -4.18 -11.55 8.93
CA GLY A 94 -4.53 -11.34 7.51
C GLY A 94 -4.62 -9.85 7.15
N GLY A 95 -5.26 -9.04 8.00
CA GLY A 95 -5.45 -7.60 7.73
C GLY A 95 -4.18 -6.76 7.86
N THR A 96 -3.19 -7.19 8.66
CA THR A 96 -1.96 -6.43 8.88
C THR A 96 -0.73 -6.98 8.17
N ALA A 97 -0.63 -8.28 7.95
CA ALA A 97 0.55 -8.89 7.35
C ALA A 97 0.42 -9.09 5.82
N ILE A 98 -0.78 -9.26 5.29
CA ILE A 98 -1.01 -9.28 3.85
C ILE A 98 -1.15 -7.84 3.35
N ASN A 99 -0.44 -7.49 2.28
CA ASN A 99 -0.31 -6.08 1.87
C ASN A 99 -1.45 -5.60 0.97
N ASP A 100 -1.82 -6.34 -0.06
CA ASP A 100 -2.89 -5.93 -0.97
C ASP A 100 -4.28 -6.34 -0.47
N THR A 101 -5.26 -5.46 -0.70
CA THR A 101 -6.64 -5.69 -0.25
C THR A 101 -7.30 -6.88 -0.95
N SER A 102 -6.99 -7.11 -2.22
CA SER A 102 -7.52 -8.27 -2.96
C SER A 102 -6.91 -9.58 -2.44
N SER A 103 -5.65 -9.58 -2.08
CA SER A 103 -4.96 -10.72 -1.45
C SER A 103 -5.52 -11.04 -0.07
N VAL A 104 -5.84 -10.00 0.73
CA VAL A 104 -6.55 -10.18 2.02
C VAL A 104 -7.92 -10.82 1.80
N ALA A 105 -8.68 -10.36 0.80
CA ALA A 105 -9.99 -10.93 0.50
C ALA A 105 -9.90 -12.40 0.08
N GLY A 106 -8.90 -12.76 -0.73
CA GLY A 106 -8.63 -14.15 -1.12
C GLY A 106 -8.22 -15.01 0.06
N ALA A 107 -7.27 -14.56 0.87
CA ALA A 107 -6.83 -15.25 2.08
C ALA A 107 -7.97 -15.44 3.10
N GLN A 108 -8.80 -14.41 3.27
CA GLN A 108 -9.99 -14.50 4.12
C GLN A 108 -10.99 -15.53 3.62
N ALA A 109 -11.27 -15.56 2.31
CA ALA A 109 -12.17 -16.55 1.71
C ALA A 109 -11.66 -17.97 1.94
N THR A 110 -10.35 -18.20 1.81
CA THR A 110 -9.72 -19.50 2.10
C THR A 110 -9.86 -19.87 3.59
N TYR A 111 -9.58 -18.94 4.50
CA TYR A 111 -9.72 -19.17 5.94
C TYR A 111 -11.17 -19.48 6.34
N VAL A 112 -12.14 -18.74 5.77
CA VAL A 112 -13.57 -18.98 5.96
C VAL A 112 -13.97 -20.38 5.50
N ALA A 113 -13.48 -20.81 4.33
CA ALA A 113 -13.76 -22.13 3.78
C ALA A 113 -13.17 -23.26 4.66
N LEU A 114 -11.94 -23.11 5.15
CA LEU A 114 -11.27 -24.08 6.02
C LEU A 114 -12.00 -24.26 7.36
N ASN A 115 -12.50 -23.16 7.92
CA ASN A 115 -13.10 -23.18 9.26
C ASN A 115 -14.64 -23.24 9.26
N GLY A 116 -15.28 -23.40 8.11
CA GLY A 116 -16.74 -23.49 8.00
C GLY A 116 -17.48 -22.22 8.48
N LEU A 117 -16.81 -21.06 8.44
CA LEU A 117 -17.40 -19.81 8.85
C LEU A 117 -18.33 -19.28 7.75
N GLY A 118 -19.46 -18.69 8.14
CA GLY A 118 -20.36 -18.02 7.20
C GLY A 118 -19.78 -16.70 6.64
N ASP A 119 -20.63 -15.71 6.46
CA ASP A 119 -20.22 -14.38 5.98
C ASP A 119 -19.39 -13.63 7.04
N TRP A 120 -18.09 -13.97 7.10
CA TRP A 120 -17.15 -13.31 8.00
C TRP A 120 -16.17 -12.41 7.22
N SER A 121 -15.96 -11.18 7.68
CA SER A 121 -15.16 -10.15 7.00
C SER A 121 -14.10 -9.49 7.88
N GLY A 122 -13.68 -10.15 8.97
CA GLY A 122 -12.80 -9.57 9.97
C GLY A 122 -11.45 -9.07 9.43
N ALA A 123 -10.77 -9.89 8.62
CA ALA A 123 -9.46 -9.51 8.08
C ALA A 123 -9.58 -8.32 7.10
N LEU A 124 -10.61 -8.31 6.28
CA LEU A 124 -10.86 -7.21 5.35
C LEU A 124 -11.18 -5.90 6.09
N ASN A 125 -11.95 -5.96 7.18
CA ASN A 125 -12.28 -4.79 8.01
C ASN A 125 -11.03 -4.18 8.63
N VAL A 126 -10.13 -4.99 9.20
CA VAL A 126 -8.83 -4.53 9.74
C VAL A 126 -8.01 -3.88 8.62
N LYS A 127 -7.99 -4.50 7.43
CA LYS A 127 -7.29 -3.97 6.26
C LYS A 127 -7.82 -2.62 5.80
N LEU A 128 -9.13 -2.42 5.77
CA LEU A 128 -9.74 -1.15 5.38
C LEU A 128 -9.35 -0.01 6.34
N VAL A 129 -9.38 -0.27 7.65
CA VAL A 129 -8.90 0.70 8.65
C VAL A 129 -7.44 1.05 8.43
N ARG A 130 -6.58 0.05 8.12
CA ARG A 130 -5.17 0.28 7.81
C ARG A 130 -4.99 1.11 6.54
N THR A 131 -5.79 0.86 5.51
CA THR A 131 -5.71 1.59 4.24
C THR A 131 -6.06 3.07 4.39
N THR A 132 -6.98 3.44 5.29
CA THR A 132 -7.29 4.85 5.57
C THR A 132 -6.09 5.62 6.13
N MET A 133 -5.14 4.93 6.78
CA MET A 133 -3.92 5.57 7.29
C MET A 133 -2.99 6.08 6.18
N LEU A 134 -3.20 5.66 4.92
CA LEU A 134 -2.42 6.17 3.77
C LEU A 134 -2.47 7.70 3.68
N ILE A 135 -3.62 8.30 3.98
CA ILE A 135 -3.79 9.76 3.93
C ILE A 135 -2.81 10.45 4.90
N PHE A 136 -2.75 9.96 6.14
CA PHE A 136 -1.89 10.55 7.17
C PHE A 136 -0.40 10.35 6.85
N VAL A 137 -0.04 9.16 6.35
CA VAL A 137 1.34 8.85 5.96
C VAL A 137 1.77 9.69 4.75
N ALA A 138 0.90 9.84 3.74
CA ALA A 138 1.17 10.67 2.57
C ALA A 138 1.35 12.14 2.95
N LEU A 139 0.51 12.67 3.84
CA LEU A 139 0.64 14.03 4.38
C LEU A 139 1.95 14.20 5.15
N ALA A 140 2.31 13.26 6.03
CA ALA A 140 3.55 13.29 6.78
C ALA A 140 4.77 13.34 5.85
N TRP A 141 4.83 12.47 4.84
CA TRP A 141 5.90 12.48 3.85
C TRP A 141 5.92 13.75 3.00
N THR A 142 4.75 14.30 2.66
CA THR A 142 4.67 15.58 1.95
C THR A 142 5.31 16.70 2.78
N ILE A 143 5.00 16.76 4.08
CA ILE A 143 5.59 17.76 5.00
C ILE A 143 7.11 17.57 5.14
N ILE A 144 7.56 16.31 5.28
CA ILE A 144 9.00 15.99 5.37
C ILE A 144 9.74 16.45 4.10
N MET A 145 9.18 16.17 2.92
CA MET A 145 9.79 16.59 1.66
C MET A 145 9.75 18.11 1.46
N ALA A 146 8.66 18.75 1.88
CA ALA A 146 8.56 20.20 1.84
C ALA A 146 9.63 20.88 2.72
N LYS A 147 9.82 20.39 3.96
CA LYS A 147 10.88 20.91 4.86
C LYS A 147 12.28 20.66 4.29
N LYS A 148 12.51 19.49 3.67
CA LYS A 148 13.80 19.20 3.03
C LYS A 148 14.09 20.17 1.90
N ALA A 149 13.10 20.45 1.04
CA ALA A 149 13.24 21.40 -0.07
C ALA A 149 13.51 22.84 0.39
N GLN A 150 13.02 23.24 1.57
CA GLN A 150 13.30 24.57 2.15
C GLN A 150 14.72 24.69 2.71
N ASN A 151 15.31 23.59 3.16
CA ASN A 151 16.65 23.60 3.74
C ASN A 151 17.77 23.50 2.67
N GLU A 152 17.43 23.25 1.41
CA GLU A 152 18.42 23.30 0.31
C GLU A 152 18.69 24.77 -0.03
N GLU A 153 19.96 25.19 0.09
CA GLU A 153 20.42 26.57 -0.09
C GLU A 153 20.00 27.14 -1.45
N GLY A 154 19.30 28.29 -1.41
CA GLY A 154 18.86 29.02 -2.61
C GLY A 154 17.37 28.95 -2.91
N ALA A 155 16.58 28.18 -2.19
CA ALA A 155 15.13 28.21 -2.32
C ALA A 155 14.59 29.52 -1.71
N LYS A 156 13.87 30.34 -2.51
CA LYS A 156 13.06 31.44 -1.97
C LYS A 156 12.23 30.89 -0.82
N GLN A 157 12.20 31.58 0.30
CA GLN A 157 11.40 31.23 1.49
C GLN A 157 9.91 31.24 1.13
N GLU A 158 9.47 30.21 0.40
CA GLU A 158 8.04 29.98 0.17
C GLU A 158 7.42 29.53 1.49
N SER A 159 6.26 30.06 1.82
CA SER A 159 5.49 29.63 2.99
C SER A 159 5.30 28.10 2.96
N LEU A 160 5.46 27.42 4.10
CA LEU A 160 5.20 25.95 4.23
C LEU A 160 3.87 25.56 3.59
N LEU A 161 2.84 26.39 3.76
CA LEU A 161 1.52 26.21 3.14
C LEU A 161 1.58 26.23 1.60
N ALA A 162 2.39 27.11 1.01
CA ALA A 162 2.54 27.18 -0.45
C ALA A 162 3.25 25.93 -0.99
N VAL A 163 4.31 25.47 -0.31
CA VAL A 163 5.05 24.26 -0.70
C VAL A 163 4.18 23.01 -0.52
N VAL A 164 3.46 22.90 0.59
CA VAL A 164 2.50 21.79 0.82
C VAL A 164 1.42 21.80 -0.26
N LYS A 165 0.83 22.94 -0.58
CA LYS A 165 -0.20 23.07 -1.63
C LYS A 165 0.34 22.66 -3.01
N LYS A 166 1.59 23.00 -3.32
CA LYS A 166 2.26 22.66 -4.59
C LYS A 166 2.65 21.17 -4.67
N THR A 167 3.03 20.59 -3.53
CA THR A 167 3.47 19.18 -3.42
C THR A 167 2.31 18.25 -3.10
N PHE A 168 1.15 18.79 -2.67
CA PHE A 168 0.00 18.00 -2.25
C PHE A 168 -0.54 17.16 -3.41
N PRO A 169 -0.59 15.84 -3.26
CA PRO A 169 -1.07 14.97 -4.33
C PRO A 169 -2.59 15.13 -4.49
N MET A 170 -3.02 15.81 -5.55
CA MET A 170 -4.45 16.08 -5.83
C MET A 170 -5.32 14.82 -5.84
N PHE A 171 -4.73 13.63 -6.11
CA PHE A 171 -5.50 12.39 -6.09
C PHE A 171 -6.00 12.04 -4.68
N ILE A 172 -5.32 12.47 -3.58
CA ILE A 172 -5.82 12.26 -2.21
C ILE A 172 -7.13 13.03 -2.01
N LEU A 173 -7.22 14.26 -2.53
CA LEU A 173 -8.45 15.03 -2.48
C LEU A 173 -9.57 14.31 -3.23
N TRP A 174 -9.30 13.85 -4.45
CA TRP A 174 -10.27 13.07 -5.22
C TRP A 174 -10.67 11.78 -4.53
N PHE A 175 -9.71 11.08 -3.89
CA PHE A 175 -10.01 9.89 -3.10
C PHE A 175 -10.98 10.18 -1.95
N VAL A 176 -10.74 11.25 -1.18
CA VAL A 176 -11.61 11.66 -0.07
C VAL A 176 -13.00 12.03 -0.58
N ILE A 177 -13.08 12.81 -1.67
CA ILE A 177 -14.35 13.20 -2.30
C ILE A 177 -15.12 11.95 -2.74
N MET A 178 -14.49 11.04 -3.47
CA MET A 178 -15.14 9.82 -3.96
C MET A 178 -15.54 8.87 -2.83
N ALA A 179 -14.72 8.77 -1.78
CA ALA A 179 -15.08 8.01 -0.58
C ALA A 179 -16.29 8.61 0.13
N GLY A 180 -16.35 9.94 0.27
CA GLY A 180 -17.49 10.66 0.81
C GLY A 180 -18.75 10.41 -0.03
N LEU A 181 -18.69 10.60 -1.33
CA LEU A 181 -19.82 10.36 -2.24
C LEU A 181 -20.33 8.91 -2.16
N ASN A 182 -19.41 7.94 -2.05
CA ASN A 182 -19.80 6.55 -1.86
C ASN A 182 -20.48 6.31 -0.51
N THR A 183 -20.01 6.96 0.56
CA THR A 183 -20.61 6.88 1.90
C THR A 183 -22.02 7.48 1.92
N PHE A 184 -22.25 8.55 1.20
CA PHE A 184 -23.59 9.15 1.02
C PHE A 184 -24.50 8.37 0.04
N GLY A 185 -24.02 7.23 -0.48
CA GLY A 185 -24.83 6.36 -1.33
C GLY A 185 -25.02 6.84 -2.77
N VAL A 186 -24.26 7.83 -3.24
CA VAL A 186 -24.35 8.36 -4.61
C VAL A 186 -24.14 7.28 -5.67
N PHE A 187 -23.34 6.24 -5.36
CA PHE A 187 -23.05 5.12 -6.27
C PHE A 187 -23.86 3.86 -5.96
N SER A 188 -24.94 3.96 -5.19
CA SER A 188 -25.78 2.83 -4.78
C SER A 188 -26.74 2.37 -5.87
N PHE A 189 -26.95 3.18 -6.92
CA PHE A 189 -27.82 2.80 -8.04
C PHE A 189 -27.28 1.59 -8.80
N SER A 190 -28.19 0.73 -9.26
CA SER A 190 -27.87 -0.52 -9.94
C SER A 190 -27.87 -0.34 -11.47
N ILE A 191 -26.78 -0.78 -12.09
CA ILE A 191 -26.65 -0.86 -13.56
C ILE A 191 -26.39 -2.33 -13.91
N GLY A 192 -27.30 -2.95 -14.66
CA GLY A 192 -27.13 -4.34 -15.11
C GLY A 192 -26.95 -5.35 -13.97
N GLY A 193 -27.72 -5.24 -12.89
CA GLY A 193 -27.67 -6.16 -11.74
C GLY A 193 -26.49 -5.96 -10.77
N LYS A 194 -25.66 -4.94 -10.97
CA LYS A 194 -24.55 -4.59 -10.06
C LYS A 194 -24.58 -3.11 -9.72
N THR A 195 -24.17 -2.77 -8.49
CA THR A 195 -24.09 -1.35 -8.08
C THR A 195 -23.02 -0.62 -8.89
N ALA A 196 -23.24 0.66 -9.16
CA ALA A 196 -22.29 1.52 -9.87
C ALA A 196 -20.90 1.50 -9.22
N ALA A 197 -20.84 1.47 -7.89
CA ALA A 197 -19.59 1.32 -7.14
C ALA A 197 -18.79 0.05 -7.53
N LYS A 198 -19.47 -1.09 -7.75
CA LYS A 198 -18.82 -2.34 -8.19
C LYS A 198 -18.27 -2.25 -9.60
N TRP A 199 -18.97 -1.54 -10.51
CA TRP A 199 -18.52 -1.30 -11.88
C TRP A 199 -17.28 -0.38 -11.90
N LEU A 200 -17.35 0.75 -11.18
CA LEU A 200 -16.23 1.67 -11.03
C LEU A 200 -14.98 0.96 -10.44
N GLY A 201 -15.20 0.11 -9.44
CA GLY A 201 -14.13 -0.71 -8.86
C GLY A 201 -13.48 -1.67 -9.86
N LYS A 202 -14.25 -2.28 -10.77
CA LYS A 202 -13.69 -3.14 -11.83
C LYS A 202 -12.87 -2.35 -12.84
N VAL A 203 -13.39 -1.21 -13.29
CA VAL A 203 -12.67 -0.32 -14.22
C VAL A 203 -11.38 0.19 -13.59
N ALA A 204 -11.44 0.63 -12.33
CA ALA A 204 -10.27 1.07 -11.59
C ALA A 204 -9.20 -0.04 -11.46
N LYS A 205 -9.61 -1.28 -11.14
CA LYS A 205 -8.69 -2.43 -11.08
C LYS A 205 -8.06 -2.72 -12.43
N PHE A 206 -8.83 -2.68 -13.51
CA PHE A 206 -8.31 -2.89 -14.86
C PHE A 206 -7.29 -1.81 -15.26
N LEU A 207 -7.62 -0.53 -15.04
CA LEU A 207 -6.71 0.58 -15.32
C LEU A 207 -5.43 0.50 -14.47
N PHE A 208 -5.56 0.13 -13.19
CA PHE A 208 -4.42 -0.04 -12.30
C PHE A 208 -3.52 -1.20 -12.75
N ALA A 209 -4.10 -2.35 -13.09
CA ALA A 209 -3.35 -3.48 -13.62
C ALA A 209 -2.63 -3.13 -14.95
N SER A 210 -3.31 -2.40 -15.83
CA SER A 210 -2.72 -1.93 -17.10
C SER A 210 -1.57 -0.96 -16.87
N ALA A 211 -1.71 -0.04 -15.92
CA ALA A 211 -0.63 0.89 -15.55
C ALA A 211 0.58 0.15 -14.97
N LEU A 212 0.35 -0.84 -14.10
CA LEU A 212 1.42 -1.68 -13.54
C LEU A 212 2.11 -2.52 -14.62
N ALA A 213 1.35 -3.10 -15.55
CA ALA A 213 1.93 -3.81 -16.69
C ALA A 213 2.81 -2.88 -17.53
N GLY A 214 2.36 -1.64 -17.77
CA GLY A 214 3.16 -0.63 -18.47
C GLY A 214 4.48 -0.28 -17.76
N VAL A 215 4.46 -0.18 -16.43
CA VAL A 215 5.68 -0.02 -15.62
C VAL A 215 6.54 -1.28 -15.73
N GLY A 216 5.94 -2.47 -15.63
CA GLY A 216 6.65 -3.76 -15.74
C GLY A 216 7.39 -3.93 -17.07
N PHE A 217 6.82 -3.49 -18.18
CA PHE A 217 7.47 -3.54 -19.51
C PHE A 217 8.69 -2.63 -19.64
N LYS A 218 8.79 -1.58 -18.84
CA LYS A 218 9.97 -0.69 -18.81
C LYS A 218 11.14 -1.28 -18.01
N ILE A 219 10.88 -2.31 -17.20
CA ILE A 219 11.89 -2.90 -16.34
C ILE A 219 12.77 -3.85 -17.16
N LYS A 220 14.05 -3.56 -17.24
CA LYS A 220 15.01 -4.53 -17.76
C LYS A 220 15.30 -5.56 -16.66
N PHE A 221 14.84 -6.79 -16.83
CA PHE A 221 15.08 -7.89 -15.89
C PHE A 221 16.54 -8.03 -15.46
N LYS A 222 17.48 -7.76 -16.38
CA LYS A 222 18.92 -7.75 -16.10
C LYS A 222 19.30 -6.74 -15.02
N ASP A 223 18.69 -5.56 -15.01
CA ASP A 223 18.97 -4.51 -14.00
C ASP A 223 18.37 -4.87 -12.64
N VAL A 224 17.22 -5.52 -12.63
CA VAL A 224 16.59 -6.03 -11.39
C VAL A 224 17.46 -7.11 -10.74
N PHE A 225 17.94 -8.07 -11.54
CA PHE A 225 18.81 -9.15 -11.03
C PHE A 225 20.20 -8.66 -10.63
N SER A 226 20.79 -7.73 -11.39
CA SER A 226 22.16 -7.24 -11.08
C SER A 226 22.21 -6.26 -9.91
N LYS A 227 21.18 -5.40 -9.76
CA LYS A 227 21.09 -4.41 -8.68
C LYS A 227 20.26 -4.89 -7.48
N GLY A 228 19.35 -5.83 -7.69
CA GLY A 228 18.44 -6.36 -6.65
C GLY A 228 19.06 -7.51 -5.84
N ILE A 229 20.04 -8.24 -6.37
CA ILE A 229 20.70 -9.34 -5.65
C ILE A 229 21.80 -8.83 -4.70
N LYS A 230 22.44 -7.70 -5.03
CA LYS A 230 23.47 -7.11 -4.14
C LYS A 230 23.00 -6.78 -2.72
N PRO A 231 21.74 -6.41 -2.45
CA PRO A 231 21.27 -6.23 -1.08
C PRO A 231 20.76 -7.52 -0.41
N ILE A 232 20.73 -8.65 -1.12
CA ILE A 232 20.27 -9.95 -0.58
C ILE A 232 21.45 -10.86 -0.21
N THR A 233 22.64 -10.56 -0.72
CA THR A 233 23.91 -11.22 -0.37
C THR A 233 24.73 -10.35 0.56
#